data_70c15f642aae5ba00971cca4a46f79cb
#
_entry.id   70c15f642aae5ba00971cca4a46f79cb
#
_cell.length_a   1.000
_cell.length_b   1.000
_cell.length_c   1.000
_cell.angle_alpha   90.00
_cell.angle_beta   90.00
_cell.angle_gamma   90.00
#
_symmetry.space_group_name_H-M   'P 1'
#
loop_
_entity.id
_entity.type
_entity.pdbx_description
1 polymer ?
#
loop_
_entity_poly.entity_id
_entity_poly.type
_entity_poly.pdbx_seq_one_letter_code
_entity_poly.pdbx_strand_id
1 'polypeptide(L)'
;MNLRVFKKDIEYFVGEFIDDCDLFVLLNPQQDSEEIDAIIEEAVDLYNNLKQRAAHPEGAKKAYYNGLIKEMFEKLDELCE
;
A
#
# COMPACT_ATOMS: atom_id res chain seq x y z
N MET A 1 -6.55 -18.04 -0.87
CA MET A 1 -5.56 -17.07 -1.40
C MET A 1 -4.16 -17.59 -1.14
N ASN A 2 -3.30 -17.60 -2.16
CA ASN A 2 -1.92 -17.99 -1.98
C ASN A 2 -1.01 -16.75 -2.02
N LEU A 3 0.27 -16.93 -1.71
CA LEU A 3 1.22 -15.83 -1.63
C LEU A 3 1.35 -15.06 -2.96
N ARG A 4 1.30 -15.77 -4.08
CA ARG A 4 1.41 -15.15 -5.40
C ARG A 4 0.26 -14.20 -5.67
N VAL A 5 -0.97 -14.63 -5.38
CA VAL A 5 -2.16 -13.80 -5.55
C VAL A 5 -2.13 -12.63 -4.58
N PHE A 6 -1.75 -12.87 -3.34
CA PHE A 6 -1.63 -11.82 -2.34
C PHE A 6 -0.66 -10.73 -2.79
N LYS A 7 0.52 -11.12 -3.28
CA LYS A 7 1.53 -10.16 -3.75
C LYS A 7 1.00 -9.32 -4.91
N LYS A 8 0.27 -9.93 -5.85
CA LYS A 8 -0.34 -9.20 -6.96
C LYS A 8 -1.38 -8.21 -6.48
N ASP A 9 -2.20 -8.61 -5.52
CA ASP A 9 -3.27 -7.76 -5.00
C ASP A 9 -2.70 -6.52 -4.30
N ILE A 10 -1.72 -6.69 -3.42
CA ILE A 10 -1.13 -5.55 -2.72
C ILE A 10 -0.36 -4.65 -3.68
N GLU A 11 0.32 -5.22 -4.67
CA GLU A 11 1.01 -4.44 -5.69
C GLU A 11 0.03 -3.57 -6.48
N TYR A 12 -1.11 -4.14 -6.85
CA TYR A 12 -2.15 -3.42 -7.57
C TYR A 12 -2.69 -2.25 -6.75
N PHE A 13 -3.10 -2.50 -5.51
CA PHE A 13 -3.71 -1.45 -4.68
C PHE A 13 -2.72 -0.36 -4.30
N VAL A 14 -1.51 -0.71 -3.92
CA VAL A 14 -0.48 0.28 -3.59
C VAL A 14 -0.08 1.06 -4.84
N GLY A 15 0.03 0.37 -5.98
CA GLY A 15 0.35 1.03 -7.25
C GLY A 15 -0.71 2.04 -7.65
N GLU A 16 -1.99 1.71 -7.51
CA GLU A 16 -3.08 2.66 -7.78
C GLU A 16 -3.03 3.86 -6.84
N PHE A 17 -2.73 3.62 -5.56
CA PHE A 17 -2.59 4.71 -4.61
C PHE A 17 -1.49 5.68 -5.02
N ILE A 18 -0.33 5.15 -5.43
CA ILE A 18 0.80 5.97 -5.87
C ILE A 18 0.44 6.73 -7.17
N ASP A 19 -0.24 6.07 -8.10
CA ASP A 19 -0.69 6.72 -9.34
C ASP A 19 -1.65 7.87 -9.03
N ASP A 20 -2.56 7.69 -8.07
CA ASP A 20 -3.47 8.76 -7.65
C ASP A 20 -2.71 9.93 -7.04
N CYS A 21 -1.66 9.66 -6.27
CA CYS A 21 -0.80 10.71 -5.71
C CYS A 21 -0.08 11.50 -6.81
N ASP A 22 0.44 10.79 -7.82
CA ASP A 22 1.11 11.42 -8.95
C ASP A 22 0.13 12.30 -9.74
N LEU A 23 -1.08 11.81 -9.95
CA LEU A 23 -2.12 12.58 -10.64
C LEU A 23 -2.50 13.81 -9.84
N PHE A 24 -2.59 13.70 -8.52
CA PHE A 24 -2.89 14.84 -7.66
C PHE A 24 -1.83 15.93 -7.80
N VAL A 25 -0.55 15.56 -7.82
CA VAL A 25 0.55 16.52 -8.01
C VAL A 25 0.44 17.19 -9.37
N LEU A 26 0.12 16.42 -10.41
CA LEU A 26 -0.01 16.92 -11.77
C LEU A 26 -1.14 17.95 -11.89
N LEU A 27 -2.27 17.69 -11.22
CA LEU A 27 -3.43 18.57 -11.25
C LEU A 27 -3.32 19.76 -10.30
N ASN A 28 -2.42 19.69 -9.32
CA ASN A 28 -2.24 20.73 -8.31
C ASN A 28 -0.75 21.12 -8.20
N PRO A 29 -0.18 21.76 -9.23
CA PRO A 29 1.26 22.03 -9.26
C PRO A 29 1.74 23.01 -8.18
N GLN A 30 0.79 23.68 -7.49
CA GLN A 30 1.12 24.62 -6.42
C GLN A 30 1.21 23.93 -5.05
N GLN A 31 0.83 22.66 -4.96
CA GLN A 31 0.94 21.89 -3.73
C GLN A 31 2.39 21.52 -3.46
N ASP A 32 2.69 21.39 -2.16
CA ASP A 32 4.03 20.99 -1.74
C ASP A 32 4.27 19.52 -2.11
N SER A 33 5.18 19.31 -3.06
CA SER A 33 5.51 17.98 -3.54
C SER A 33 6.26 17.15 -2.49
N GLU A 34 6.89 17.80 -1.51
CA GLU A 34 7.61 17.09 -0.45
C GLU A 34 6.65 16.27 0.42
N GLU A 35 5.47 16.81 0.73
CA GLU A 35 4.45 16.06 1.46
C GLU A 35 3.98 14.84 0.68
N ILE A 36 3.74 15.02 -0.61
CA ILE A 36 3.29 13.93 -1.48
C ILE A 36 4.39 12.87 -1.63
N ASP A 37 5.64 13.29 -1.78
CA ASP A 37 6.76 12.36 -1.86
C ASP A 37 6.89 11.54 -0.57
N ALA A 38 6.68 12.17 0.58
CA ALA A 38 6.71 11.46 1.87
C ALA A 38 5.59 10.42 1.96
N ILE A 39 4.39 10.76 1.47
CA ILE A 39 3.25 9.84 1.44
C ILE A 39 3.55 8.64 0.53
N ILE A 40 4.11 8.90 -0.65
CA ILE A 40 4.49 7.84 -1.59
C ILE A 40 5.54 6.92 -0.96
N GLU A 41 6.53 7.50 -0.30
CA GLU A 41 7.58 6.73 0.37
C GLU A 41 6.99 5.83 1.47
N GLU A 42 6.04 6.35 2.25
CA GLU A 42 5.35 5.55 3.27
C GLU A 42 4.54 4.42 2.64
N ALA A 43 3.92 4.66 1.49
CA ALA A 43 3.18 3.62 0.78
C ALA A 43 4.12 2.51 0.28
N VAL A 44 5.29 2.87 -0.22
CA VAL A 44 6.30 1.90 -0.65
C VAL A 44 6.81 1.09 0.53
N ASP A 45 7.06 1.73 1.67
CA ASP A 45 7.49 1.05 2.88
C ASP A 45 6.42 0.08 3.37
N LEU A 46 5.16 0.49 3.32
CA LEU A 46 4.04 -0.38 3.66
C LEU A 46 4.00 -1.61 2.75
N TYR A 47 4.15 -1.42 1.45
CA TYR A 47 4.19 -2.52 0.49
C TYR A 47 5.30 -3.51 0.82
N ASN A 48 6.50 -3.02 1.07
CA ASN A 48 7.65 -3.87 1.40
C ASN A 48 7.43 -4.60 2.73
N ASN A 49 6.85 -3.93 3.72
CA ASN A 49 6.54 -4.55 5.01
C ASN A 49 5.52 -5.68 4.86
N LEU A 50 4.46 -5.44 4.09
CA LEU A 50 3.44 -6.45 3.86
C LEU A 50 3.98 -7.66 3.10
N LYS A 51 4.83 -7.43 2.11
CA LYS A 51 5.48 -8.52 1.37
C LYS A 51 6.34 -9.37 2.29
N GLN A 52 7.12 -8.74 3.15
CA GLN A 52 8.00 -9.43 4.06
C GLN A 52 7.21 -10.25 5.09
N ARG A 53 6.15 -9.68 5.63
CA ARG A 53 5.30 -10.39 6.60
C ARG A 53 4.55 -11.55 5.95
N ALA A 54 4.13 -11.39 4.69
CA ALA A 54 3.42 -12.44 3.97
C ALA A 54 4.31 -13.65 3.66
N ALA A 55 5.62 -13.45 3.58
CA ALA A 55 6.57 -14.54 3.38
C ALA A 55 6.66 -15.47 4.59
N HIS A 56 6.24 -15.00 5.78
CA HIS A 56 6.30 -15.75 7.02
C HIS A 56 4.94 -15.70 7.74
N PRO A 57 3.88 -16.31 7.15
CA PRO A 57 2.54 -16.22 7.74
C PRO A 57 2.44 -16.99 9.05
N GLU A 58 1.69 -16.43 9.99
CA GLU A 58 1.38 -17.05 11.28
C GLU A 58 -0.05 -17.58 11.25
N GLY A 59 -0.23 -18.83 11.64
CA GLY A 59 -1.54 -19.46 11.66
C GLY A 59 -2.05 -19.80 10.27
N ALA A 60 -3.37 -19.73 10.08
CA ALA A 60 -4.00 -20.03 8.80
C ALA A 60 -3.64 -18.95 7.77
N LYS A 61 -3.07 -19.36 6.64
CA LYS A 61 -2.60 -18.44 5.60
C LYS A 61 -3.69 -17.48 5.10
N LYS A 62 -4.88 -18.02 4.86
CA LYS A 62 -6.01 -17.23 4.36
C LYS A 62 -6.37 -16.10 5.32
N ALA A 63 -6.52 -16.43 6.59
CA ALA A 63 -6.87 -15.44 7.61
C ALA A 63 -5.76 -14.40 7.78
N TYR A 64 -4.52 -14.85 7.73
CA TYR A 64 -3.35 -13.95 7.85
C TYR A 64 -3.30 -12.96 6.70
N TYR A 65 -3.45 -13.42 5.46
CA TYR A 65 -3.42 -12.55 4.29
C TYR A 65 -4.59 -11.57 4.29
N ASN A 66 -5.78 -12.02 4.67
CA ASN A 66 -6.94 -11.13 4.77
C ASN A 66 -6.72 -10.04 5.81
N GLY A 67 -6.08 -10.38 6.93
CA GLY A 67 -5.71 -9.42 7.96
C GLY A 67 -4.73 -8.37 7.46
N LEU A 68 -3.74 -8.80 6.67
CA LEU A 68 -2.77 -7.88 6.07
C LEU A 68 -3.41 -6.94 5.05
N ILE A 69 -4.33 -7.45 4.24
CA ILE A 69 -5.04 -6.61 3.27
C ILE A 69 -5.88 -5.56 3.98
N LYS A 70 -6.57 -5.94 5.05
CA LYS A 70 -7.34 -5.00 5.85
C LYS A 70 -6.45 -3.92 6.45
N GLU A 71 -5.31 -4.32 7.00
CA GLU A 71 -4.32 -3.38 7.54
C GLU A 71 -3.83 -2.41 6.45
N MET A 72 -3.59 -2.91 5.25
CA MET A 72 -3.18 -2.09 4.11
C MET A 72 -4.22 -1.01 3.80
N PHE A 73 -5.50 -1.39 3.70
CA PHE A 73 -6.55 -0.42 3.41
C PHE A 73 -6.67 0.64 4.50
N GLU A 74 -6.54 0.24 5.77
CA GLU A 74 -6.58 1.18 6.88
C GLU A 74 -5.42 2.17 6.82
N LYS A 75 -4.23 1.71 6.49
CA LYS A 75 -3.05 2.57 6.36
C LYS A 75 -3.15 3.50 5.17
N LEU A 76 -3.64 3.02 4.03
CA LEU A 76 -3.82 3.88 2.87
C LEU A 76 -4.87 4.96 3.13
N ASP A 77 -5.93 4.63 3.87
CA ASP A 77 -6.93 5.62 4.27
C ASP A 77 -6.31 6.71 5.14
N GLU A 78 -5.46 6.34 6.10
CA GLU A 78 -4.74 7.32 6.93
C GLU A 78 -3.87 8.25 6.09
N LEU A 79 -3.21 7.71 5.07
CA LEU A 79 -2.34 8.52 4.20
C LEU A 79 -3.13 9.46 3.30
N CYS A 80 -4.38 9.12 2.99
CA CYS A 80 -5.25 9.98 2.17
C CYS A 80 -5.76 11.21 2.93
N GLU A 81 -5.70 11.21 4.24
CA GLU A 81 -6.10 12.38 5.05
C GLU A 81 -4.97 13.44 5.08
#